data_b99d6e510c16028ed4ac3f18b12a6bf9
#
_entry.id   b99d6e510c16028ed4ac3f18b12a6bf9
#
_cell.length_a   1.000
_cell.length_b   1.000
_cell.length_c   1.000
_cell.angle_alpha   90.00
_cell.angle_beta   90.00
_cell.angle_gamma   90.00
#
_symmetry.space_group_name_H-M   'P 1'
#
loop_
_entity.id
_entity.type
_entity.pdbx_description
1 polymer ?
#
loop_
_entity_poly.entity_id
_entity_poly.type
_entity_poly.pdbx_seq_one_letter_code
_entity_poly.pdbx_strand_id
1 'polypeptide(L)'
;MTIQVMTRRNVLAGGGAVLLLAACNNGVGSGAGAQIDARVAATREFLFSRYPGTQDLASRAAGVLYMPLITEAGFGIGGSYGRGALQIQGATVDYYAAAKASIGFQIGAQQYAHTLFFMTPEALEEFRRSPGWAASADVRYATPDQGASIGKETTELTPVVALVFGQQGLIAGATLSGVKYTRIIP
;
A
#
# COMPACT_ATOMS: atom_id res chain seq x y z
N MET A 1 18.36 -46.47 36.49
CA MET A 1 18.69 -45.19 35.91
C MET A 1 18.80 -45.40 34.39
N THR A 2 17.69 -45.17 33.68
CA THR A 2 17.57 -45.52 32.25
C THR A 2 17.90 -44.30 31.41
N ILE A 3 19.02 -44.32 30.68
CA ILE A 3 19.43 -43.28 29.79
C ILE A 3 18.64 -43.42 28.48
N GLN A 4 17.72 -42.50 28.19
CA GLN A 4 17.03 -42.44 26.92
C GLN A 4 17.99 -41.83 25.90
N VAL A 5 18.40 -42.65 24.93
CA VAL A 5 19.21 -42.21 23.77
C VAL A 5 18.29 -41.44 22.81
N MET A 6 18.47 -40.11 22.73
CA MET A 6 17.81 -39.27 21.75
C MET A 6 18.29 -39.61 20.33
N THR A 7 17.43 -40.19 19.52
CA THR A 7 17.71 -40.47 18.10
C THR A 7 17.63 -39.18 17.24
N ARG A 8 18.49 -39.08 16.22
CA ARG A 8 18.56 -37.94 15.29
C ARG A 8 17.20 -37.54 14.67
N ARG A 9 16.27 -38.48 14.56
CA ARG A 9 14.89 -38.22 14.06
C ARG A 9 14.07 -37.33 14.99
N ASN A 10 14.26 -37.43 16.31
CA ASN A 10 13.49 -36.61 17.27
C ASN A 10 13.99 -35.16 17.34
N VAL A 11 15.25 -34.91 17.00
CA VAL A 11 15.80 -33.54 16.91
C VAL A 11 15.25 -32.77 15.71
N LEU A 12 15.04 -33.45 14.57
CA LEU A 12 14.48 -32.83 13.36
C LEU A 12 12.98 -32.50 13.50
N ALA A 13 12.23 -33.32 14.22
CA ALA A 13 10.80 -33.07 14.48
C ALA A 13 10.58 -31.89 15.44
N GLY A 14 11.46 -31.72 16.43
CA GLY A 14 11.39 -30.60 17.39
C GLY A 14 11.83 -29.24 16.77
N GLY A 15 12.81 -29.25 15.85
CA GLY A 15 13.31 -28.05 15.20
C GLY A 15 12.33 -27.42 14.20
N GLY A 16 11.52 -28.24 13.52
CA GLY A 16 10.52 -27.76 12.56
C GLY A 16 9.34 -27.01 13.19
N ALA A 17 8.93 -27.40 14.39
CA ALA A 17 7.81 -26.76 15.09
C ALA A 17 8.16 -25.37 15.64
N VAL A 18 9.41 -25.12 16.01
CA VAL A 18 9.86 -23.82 16.54
C VAL A 18 9.97 -22.76 15.42
N LEU A 19 10.31 -23.16 14.19
CA LEU A 19 10.41 -22.23 13.04
C LEU A 19 9.05 -21.73 12.55
N LEU A 20 7.96 -22.49 12.77
CA LEU A 20 6.61 -22.06 12.36
C LEU A 20 5.98 -21.05 13.31
N LEU A 21 6.45 -20.95 14.56
CA LEU A 21 5.96 -19.96 15.54
C LEU A 21 6.59 -18.57 15.37
N ALA A 22 7.70 -18.44 14.65
CA ALA A 22 8.35 -17.17 14.39
C ALA A 22 7.64 -16.34 13.29
N ALA A 23 6.71 -16.92 12.53
CA ALA A 23 6.02 -16.27 11.41
C ALA A 23 4.82 -15.38 11.83
N CYS A 24 4.40 -15.37 13.07
CA CYS A 24 3.22 -14.65 13.56
C CYS A 24 3.57 -13.42 14.41
N ASN A 25 4.65 -12.70 14.12
CA ASN A 25 4.98 -11.47 14.84
C ASN A 25 4.29 -10.25 14.20
N ASN A 26 2.95 -10.23 14.25
CA ASN A 26 2.10 -9.16 13.71
C ASN A 26 1.31 -8.44 14.82
N GLY A 27 1.83 -8.45 16.05
CA GLY A 27 1.22 -7.76 17.19
C GLY A 27 1.59 -6.29 17.29
N VAL A 28 0.82 -5.53 18.05
CA VAL A 28 1.15 -4.13 18.44
C VAL A 28 2.56 -4.09 19.03
N GLY A 29 3.43 -3.22 18.49
CA GLY A 29 4.84 -3.13 18.91
C GLY A 29 5.79 -4.09 18.19
N SER A 30 5.34 -4.82 17.15
CA SER A 30 6.16 -5.77 16.36
C SER A 30 7.25 -5.12 15.49
N GLY A 31 7.33 -3.80 15.41
CA GLY A 31 8.18 -3.06 14.47
C GLY A 31 7.59 -3.01 13.04
N ALA A 32 6.39 -3.54 12.84
CA ALA A 32 5.73 -3.52 11.52
C ALA A 32 5.43 -2.08 11.04
N GLY A 33 5.12 -1.17 11.94
CA GLY A 33 4.96 0.26 11.63
C GLY A 33 6.24 0.86 11.05
N ALA A 34 7.38 0.66 11.71
CA ALA A 34 8.67 1.15 11.23
C ALA A 34 9.05 0.55 9.85
N GLN A 35 8.68 -0.71 9.61
CA GLN A 35 8.91 -1.34 8.29
C GLN A 35 8.03 -0.71 7.20
N ILE A 36 6.77 -0.38 7.51
CA ILE A 36 5.89 0.33 6.59
C ILE A 36 6.46 1.72 6.30
N ASP A 37 6.85 2.46 7.34
CA ASP A 37 7.41 3.81 7.20
C ASP A 37 8.67 3.84 6.36
N ALA A 38 9.58 2.88 6.53
CA ALA A 38 10.78 2.77 5.70
C ALA A 38 10.44 2.56 4.22
N ARG A 39 9.45 1.72 3.91
CA ARG A 39 8.97 1.51 2.53
C ARG A 39 8.28 2.74 1.97
N VAL A 40 7.49 3.44 2.78
CA VAL A 40 6.83 4.70 2.41
C VAL A 40 7.87 5.77 2.09
N ALA A 41 8.92 5.90 2.91
CA ALA A 41 10.01 6.84 2.66
C ALA A 41 10.70 6.56 1.32
N ALA A 42 11.06 5.29 1.05
CA ALA A 42 11.67 4.89 -0.22
C ALA A 42 10.74 5.15 -1.43
N THR A 43 9.45 4.89 -1.27
CA THR A 43 8.44 5.15 -2.31
C THR A 43 8.31 6.65 -2.61
N ARG A 44 8.28 7.48 -1.58
CA ARG A 44 8.22 8.94 -1.72
C ARG A 44 9.47 9.48 -2.43
N GLU A 45 10.65 9.01 -2.04
CA GLU A 45 11.91 9.38 -2.68
C GLU A 45 11.93 8.97 -4.16
N PHE A 46 11.50 7.74 -4.46
CA PHE A 46 11.36 7.26 -5.84
C PHE A 46 10.43 8.17 -6.66
N LEU A 47 9.23 8.50 -6.12
CA LEU A 47 8.26 9.35 -6.79
C LEU A 47 8.84 10.75 -7.07
N PHE A 48 9.44 11.39 -6.09
CA PHE A 48 9.94 12.75 -6.20
C PHE A 48 11.16 12.85 -7.14
N SER A 49 12.02 11.83 -7.13
CA SER A 49 13.19 11.78 -8.03
C SER A 49 12.79 11.44 -9.48
N ARG A 50 11.87 10.48 -9.65
CA ARG A 50 11.48 9.99 -10.98
C ARG A 50 10.43 10.88 -11.65
N TYR A 51 9.55 11.48 -10.84
CA TYR A 51 8.41 12.28 -11.29
C TYR A 51 8.32 13.58 -10.46
N PRO A 52 9.16 14.60 -10.74
CA PRO A 52 9.28 15.81 -9.90
C PRO A 52 7.97 16.55 -9.64
N GLY A 53 7.01 16.52 -10.58
CA GLY A 53 5.67 17.10 -10.39
C GLY A 53 4.88 16.50 -9.23
N THR A 54 5.23 15.29 -8.76
CA THR A 54 4.57 14.67 -7.61
C THR A 54 4.95 15.31 -6.28
N GLN A 55 6.13 15.94 -6.21
CA GLN A 55 6.54 16.72 -5.04
C GLN A 55 5.68 17.97 -4.88
N ASP A 56 5.43 18.67 -5.96
CA ASP A 56 4.53 19.84 -5.95
C ASP A 56 3.10 19.42 -5.60
N LEU A 57 2.62 18.31 -6.16
CA LEU A 57 1.31 17.75 -5.81
C LEU A 57 1.22 17.41 -4.32
N ALA A 58 2.24 16.74 -3.75
CA ALA A 58 2.30 16.40 -2.33
C ALA A 58 2.35 17.63 -1.42
N SER A 59 3.01 18.70 -1.85
CA SER A 59 3.11 19.95 -1.06
C SER A 59 1.78 20.69 -0.94
N ARG A 60 0.88 20.51 -1.93
CA ARG A 60 -0.46 21.13 -1.98
C ARG A 60 -1.55 20.25 -1.38
N ALA A 61 -1.29 18.94 -1.21
CA ALA A 61 -2.26 18.00 -0.67
C ALA A 61 -2.47 18.20 0.84
N ALA A 62 -3.71 18.11 1.29
CA ALA A 62 -4.06 18.08 2.71
C ALA A 62 -3.49 16.83 3.41
N GLY A 63 -3.33 15.73 2.67
CA GLY A 63 -2.68 14.49 3.11
C GLY A 63 -2.37 13.58 1.94
N VAL A 64 -1.43 12.65 2.15
CA VAL A 64 -0.99 11.72 1.10
C VAL A 64 -0.93 10.30 1.68
N LEU A 65 -1.68 9.37 1.09
CA LEU A 65 -1.59 7.95 1.40
C LEU A 65 -0.62 7.28 0.44
N TYR A 66 0.45 6.73 0.97
CA TYR A 66 1.42 5.93 0.20
C TYR A 66 1.17 4.45 0.43
N MET A 67 1.00 3.70 -0.64
CA MET A 67 0.89 2.24 -0.65
C MET A 67 2.09 1.67 -1.41
N PRO A 68 3.21 1.39 -0.72
CA PRO A 68 4.51 1.07 -1.34
C PRO A 68 4.51 -0.22 -2.13
N LEU A 69 3.71 -1.18 -1.71
CA LEU A 69 3.66 -2.49 -2.33
C LEU A 69 2.26 -3.08 -2.22
N ILE A 70 1.63 -3.26 -3.37
CA ILE A 70 0.43 -4.08 -3.52
C ILE A 70 0.83 -5.33 -4.28
N THR A 71 0.50 -6.48 -3.72
CA THR A 71 0.63 -7.76 -4.41
C THR A 71 -0.76 -8.19 -4.87
N GLU A 72 -0.90 -8.42 -6.16
CA GLU A 72 -2.11 -8.95 -6.79
C GLU A 72 -1.79 -10.35 -7.33
N ALA A 73 -2.64 -11.32 -7.01
CA ALA A 73 -2.50 -12.69 -7.48
C ALA A 73 -3.88 -13.29 -7.72
N GLY A 74 -3.97 -14.19 -8.73
CA GLY A 74 -5.22 -14.87 -9.04
C GLY A 74 -5.10 -15.95 -10.09
N PHE A 75 -6.09 -16.85 -10.03
CA PHE A 75 -6.36 -17.89 -11.02
C PHE A 75 -7.89 -18.07 -11.11
N GLY A 76 -8.53 -17.37 -12.04
CA GLY A 76 -10.00 -17.32 -12.15
C GLY A 76 -10.66 -16.45 -11.07
N ILE A 77 -10.26 -16.59 -9.82
CA ILE A 77 -10.58 -15.71 -8.70
C ILE A 77 -9.26 -15.21 -8.15
N GLY A 78 -9.17 -13.92 -7.88
CA GLY A 78 -7.95 -13.30 -7.40
C GLY A 78 -8.23 -12.21 -6.37
N GLY A 79 -7.17 -11.59 -5.91
CA GLY A 79 -7.24 -10.45 -5.05
C GLY A 79 -5.94 -9.70 -4.96
N SER A 80 -6.01 -8.50 -4.45
CA SER A 80 -4.83 -7.71 -4.14
C SER A 80 -4.82 -7.31 -2.67
N TYR A 81 -3.62 -7.20 -2.11
CA TYR A 81 -3.41 -6.77 -0.75
C TYR A 81 -2.10 -6.00 -0.61
N GLY A 82 -2.11 -4.98 0.22
CA GLY A 82 -0.93 -4.25 0.62
C GLY A 82 -1.16 -3.40 1.85
N ARG A 83 -0.08 -2.88 2.42
CA ARG A 83 -0.10 -1.98 3.58
C ARG A 83 0.67 -0.71 3.27
N GLY A 84 0.23 0.40 3.86
CA GLY A 84 0.84 1.70 3.67
C GLY A 84 0.55 2.65 4.81
N ALA A 85 0.98 3.91 4.64
CA ALA A 85 0.79 4.94 5.63
C ALA A 85 0.24 6.23 5.03
N LEU A 86 -0.65 6.87 5.78
CA LEU A 86 -1.13 8.23 5.53
C LEU A 86 -0.16 9.21 6.17
N GLN A 87 0.34 10.14 5.39
CA GLN A 87 1.17 11.25 5.84
C GLN A 87 0.42 12.57 5.72
N ILE A 88 0.52 13.39 6.77
CA ILE A 88 0.08 14.79 6.79
C ILE A 88 1.30 15.62 7.11
N GLN A 89 1.62 16.59 6.27
CA GLN A 89 2.82 17.43 6.38
C GLN A 89 4.12 16.60 6.53
N GLY A 90 4.18 15.45 5.86
CA GLY A 90 5.34 14.55 5.88
C GLY A 90 5.46 13.63 7.10
N ALA A 91 4.57 13.75 8.08
CA ALA A 91 4.52 12.86 9.25
C ALA A 91 3.47 11.77 9.08
N THR A 92 3.81 10.51 9.41
CA THR A 92 2.85 9.41 9.43
C THR A 92 1.84 9.61 10.56
N VAL A 93 0.56 9.62 10.23
CA VAL A 93 -0.55 9.81 11.18
C VAL A 93 -1.40 8.56 11.36
N ASP A 94 -1.56 7.75 10.33
CA ASP A 94 -2.34 6.51 10.36
C ASP A 94 -1.74 5.47 9.39
N TYR A 95 -2.01 4.18 9.64
CA TYR A 95 -1.66 3.08 8.74
C TYR A 95 -2.92 2.46 8.14
N TYR A 96 -2.79 2.01 6.89
CA TYR A 96 -3.92 1.43 6.14
C TYR A 96 -3.52 0.14 5.46
N ALA A 97 -4.48 -0.79 5.40
CA ALA A 97 -4.46 -1.91 4.47
C ALA A 97 -5.35 -1.58 3.28
N ALA A 98 -4.87 -1.90 2.08
CA ALA A 98 -5.65 -1.88 0.84
C ALA A 98 -5.92 -3.32 0.42
N ALA A 99 -7.18 -3.66 0.14
CA ALA A 99 -7.59 -4.96 -0.31
C ALA A 99 -8.62 -4.85 -1.44
N LYS A 100 -8.53 -5.75 -2.42
CA LYS A 100 -9.49 -5.88 -3.52
C LYS A 100 -9.71 -7.35 -3.83
N ALA A 101 -10.95 -7.75 -4.03
CA ALA A 101 -11.29 -9.02 -4.66
C ALA A 101 -11.47 -8.80 -6.16
N SER A 102 -10.93 -9.68 -6.97
CA SER A 102 -11.08 -9.65 -8.43
C SER A 102 -11.55 -11.00 -8.95
N ILE A 103 -12.41 -10.95 -9.96
CA ILE A 103 -12.83 -12.13 -10.73
C ILE A 103 -12.34 -11.88 -12.17
N GLY A 104 -11.52 -12.77 -12.69
CA GLY A 104 -11.00 -12.62 -14.05
C GLY A 104 -10.00 -13.71 -14.43
N PHE A 105 -9.76 -13.85 -15.72
CA PHE A 105 -8.84 -14.85 -16.28
C PHE A 105 -7.35 -14.46 -16.18
N GLN A 106 -7.01 -13.57 -15.27
CA GLN A 106 -5.60 -13.22 -15.02
C GLN A 106 -4.93 -14.35 -14.25
N ILE A 107 -3.99 -15.01 -14.92
CA ILE A 107 -3.14 -16.04 -14.31
C ILE A 107 -1.80 -15.38 -14.00
N GLY A 108 -1.45 -15.34 -12.72
CA GLY A 108 -0.16 -14.81 -12.31
C GLY A 108 -0.20 -13.98 -11.05
N ALA A 109 0.95 -13.42 -10.73
CA ALA A 109 1.12 -12.44 -9.67
C ALA A 109 1.82 -11.20 -10.23
N GLN A 110 1.36 -10.03 -9.83
CA GLN A 110 2.00 -8.76 -10.14
C GLN A 110 2.14 -7.92 -8.87
N GLN A 111 3.09 -7.00 -8.90
CA GLN A 111 3.31 -6.07 -7.82
C GLN A 111 3.35 -4.65 -8.37
N TYR A 112 2.65 -3.76 -7.70
CA TYR A 112 2.62 -2.34 -8.03
C TYR A 112 2.55 -1.50 -6.76
N ALA A 113 2.79 -0.22 -6.90
CA ALA A 113 2.59 0.77 -5.86
C ALA A 113 1.53 1.77 -6.32
N HIS A 114 0.89 2.43 -5.35
CA HIS A 114 0.04 3.58 -5.65
C HIS A 114 0.07 4.62 -4.54
N THR A 115 -0.30 5.83 -4.88
CA THR A 115 -0.38 6.95 -3.95
C THR A 115 -1.70 7.68 -4.18
N LEU A 116 -2.39 8.05 -3.11
CA LEU A 116 -3.57 8.93 -3.14
C LEU A 116 -3.20 10.27 -2.54
N PHE A 117 -3.39 11.34 -3.31
CA PHE A 117 -3.23 12.71 -2.87
C PHE A 117 -4.62 13.27 -2.59
N PHE A 118 -4.90 13.58 -1.34
CA PHE A 118 -6.15 14.24 -0.92
C PHE A 118 -5.95 15.74 -1.06
N MET A 119 -6.53 16.32 -2.09
CA MET A 119 -6.29 17.73 -2.44
C MET A 119 -7.08 18.69 -1.56
N THR A 120 -8.13 18.21 -0.89
CA THR A 120 -8.95 19.01 0.01
C THR A 120 -9.01 18.41 1.42
N PRO A 121 -9.14 19.24 2.47
CA PRO A 121 -9.33 18.75 3.85
C PRO A 121 -10.56 17.86 3.98
N GLU A 122 -11.64 18.18 3.29
CA GLU A 122 -12.91 17.44 3.34
C GLU A 122 -12.73 16.02 2.83
N ALA A 123 -12.04 15.84 1.69
CA ALA A 123 -11.75 14.52 1.12
C ALA A 123 -10.85 13.67 2.05
N LEU A 124 -9.87 14.31 2.68
CA LEU A 124 -9.02 13.65 3.67
C LEU A 124 -9.83 13.22 4.89
N GLU A 125 -10.72 14.08 5.37
CA GLU A 125 -11.55 13.79 6.55
C GLU A 125 -12.56 12.69 6.27
N GLU A 126 -13.22 12.69 5.11
CA GLU A 126 -14.11 11.63 4.65
C GLU A 126 -13.37 10.29 4.59
N PHE A 127 -12.17 10.27 4.01
CA PHE A 127 -11.31 9.07 3.97
C PHE A 127 -11.02 8.55 5.38
N ARG A 128 -10.61 9.41 6.30
CA ARG A 128 -10.21 9.02 7.66
C ARG A 128 -11.37 8.56 8.54
N ARG A 129 -12.59 9.10 8.32
CA ARG A 129 -13.80 8.72 9.06
C ARG A 129 -14.42 7.43 8.56
N SER A 130 -14.18 7.07 7.32
CA SER A 130 -14.74 5.87 6.72
C SER A 130 -14.12 4.60 7.32
N PRO A 131 -14.90 3.65 7.84
CA PRO A 131 -14.39 2.38 8.33
C PRO A 131 -13.90 1.45 7.20
N GLY A 132 -14.05 1.88 5.94
CA GLY A 132 -13.62 1.14 4.77
C GLY A 132 -13.89 1.95 3.52
N TRP A 133 -13.06 2.99 3.30
CA TRP A 133 -13.16 3.84 2.14
C TRP A 133 -12.86 3.05 0.85
N ALA A 134 -13.66 3.27 -0.19
CA ALA A 134 -13.45 2.69 -1.51
C ALA A 134 -13.23 3.81 -2.53
N ALA A 135 -12.26 3.61 -3.41
CA ALA A 135 -12.03 4.55 -4.51
C ALA A 135 -13.28 4.58 -5.42
N SER A 136 -13.97 5.71 -5.42
CA SER A 136 -15.15 5.99 -6.23
C SER A 136 -14.80 6.59 -7.59
N ALA A 137 -15.81 6.93 -8.38
CA ALA A 137 -15.65 7.58 -9.68
C ALA A 137 -15.01 8.99 -9.59
N ASP A 138 -15.02 9.60 -8.40
CA ASP A 138 -14.45 10.94 -8.16
C ASP A 138 -12.92 10.93 -7.99
N VAL A 139 -12.30 9.75 -8.00
CA VAL A 139 -10.84 9.62 -7.99
C VAL A 139 -10.31 9.76 -9.40
N ARG A 140 -9.55 10.81 -9.65
CA ARG A 140 -8.87 10.99 -10.93
C ARG A 140 -7.54 10.23 -10.94
N TYR A 141 -7.38 9.40 -11.97
CA TYR A 141 -6.12 8.70 -12.21
C TYR A 141 -5.19 9.60 -13.01
N ALA A 142 -4.01 9.88 -12.48
CA ALA A 142 -2.94 10.57 -13.19
C ALA A 142 -1.89 9.55 -13.67
N THR A 143 -1.39 9.73 -14.88
CA THR A 143 -0.17 9.08 -15.33
C THR A 143 1.04 9.93 -14.88
N PRO A 144 2.21 9.33 -14.56
CA PRO A 144 3.38 10.08 -14.15
C PRO A 144 3.84 11.14 -15.18
N ASP A 145 3.65 10.86 -16.47
CA ASP A 145 3.95 11.82 -17.55
C ASP A 145 3.01 13.04 -17.47
N GLN A 146 1.78 12.83 -17.00
CA GLN A 146 0.83 13.90 -16.70
C GLN A 146 1.08 14.55 -15.33
N GLY A 147 1.83 13.90 -14.43
CA GLY A 147 2.24 14.48 -13.16
C GLY A 147 3.08 15.75 -13.28
N ALA A 148 3.81 15.89 -14.40
CA ALA A 148 4.48 17.13 -14.77
C ALA A 148 3.51 18.17 -15.36
N SER A 149 2.35 17.75 -15.87
CA SER A 149 1.35 18.57 -16.54
C SER A 149 -0.01 18.57 -15.84
N ILE A 150 -0.14 18.03 -14.62
CA ILE A 150 -1.30 18.27 -13.79
C ILE A 150 -1.24 19.74 -13.37
N GLY A 151 -1.69 20.60 -14.29
CA GLY A 151 -1.74 22.03 -14.09
C GLY A 151 -2.64 22.40 -12.91
N LYS A 152 -2.48 23.60 -12.40
CA LYS A 152 -3.28 24.12 -11.28
C LYS A 152 -4.78 23.89 -11.45
N GLU A 153 -5.27 24.03 -12.67
CA GLU A 153 -6.70 23.87 -13.00
C GLU A 153 -7.25 22.45 -12.79
N THR A 154 -6.41 21.42 -12.96
CA THR A 154 -6.86 20.02 -12.81
C THR A 154 -6.93 19.58 -11.36
N THR A 155 -6.10 20.13 -10.50
CA THR A 155 -6.06 19.79 -9.06
C THR A 155 -7.11 20.53 -8.24
N GLU A 156 -7.58 21.70 -8.70
CA GLU A 156 -8.63 22.45 -8.03
C GLU A 156 -10.02 21.82 -8.19
N LEU A 157 -10.21 20.98 -9.21
CA LEU A 157 -11.49 20.36 -9.53
C LEU A 157 -11.65 18.91 -9.03
N THR A 158 -10.58 18.30 -8.54
CA THR A 158 -10.61 16.88 -8.16
C THR A 158 -10.15 16.69 -6.73
N PRO A 159 -11.04 16.25 -5.81
CA PRO A 159 -10.73 16.13 -4.40
C PRO A 159 -9.68 15.06 -4.10
N VAL A 160 -9.56 14.02 -4.94
CA VAL A 160 -8.56 12.95 -4.78
C VAL A 160 -7.88 12.65 -6.12
N VAL A 161 -6.55 12.68 -6.12
CA VAL A 161 -5.71 12.29 -7.26
C VAL A 161 -5.01 10.98 -6.92
N ALA A 162 -5.15 9.97 -7.77
CA ALA A 162 -4.49 8.68 -7.63
C ALA A 162 -3.37 8.51 -8.65
N LEU A 163 -2.22 8.07 -8.21
CA LEU A 163 -1.09 7.72 -9.04
C LEU A 163 -0.76 6.25 -8.83
N VAL A 164 -0.79 5.45 -9.90
CA VAL A 164 -0.43 4.02 -9.86
C VAL A 164 0.87 3.84 -10.66
N PHE A 165 1.83 3.13 -10.08
CA PHE A 165 3.14 2.89 -10.70
C PHE A 165 3.72 1.53 -10.28
N GLY A 166 4.56 0.95 -11.13
CA GLY A 166 5.25 -0.31 -10.88
C GLY A 166 6.73 -0.12 -10.60
N GLN A 167 7.42 -1.19 -10.24
CA GLN A 167 8.88 -1.16 -10.05
C GLN A 167 9.65 -0.87 -11.34
N GLN A 168 9.06 -1.08 -12.51
CA GLN A 168 9.66 -0.85 -13.83
C GLN A 168 9.04 0.33 -14.59
N GLY A 169 8.15 1.10 -13.95
CA GLY A 169 7.43 2.19 -14.58
C GLY A 169 5.93 2.11 -14.35
N LEU A 170 5.17 2.76 -15.21
CA LEU A 170 3.72 2.84 -15.12
C LEU A 170 3.05 1.53 -15.56
N ILE A 171 2.11 1.06 -14.76
CA ILE A 171 1.22 -0.01 -15.18
C ILE A 171 0.05 0.63 -15.92
N ALA A 172 0.07 0.56 -17.25
CA ALA A 172 -1.01 1.04 -18.07
C ALA A 172 -2.29 0.24 -17.79
N GLY A 173 -3.39 0.94 -17.47
CA GLY A 173 -4.68 0.33 -17.21
C GLY A 173 -4.91 -0.18 -15.79
N ALA A 174 -3.94 -0.05 -14.88
CA ALA A 174 -4.18 -0.35 -13.47
C ALA A 174 -5.21 0.65 -12.89
N THR A 175 -6.26 0.12 -12.27
CA THR A 175 -7.33 0.90 -11.67
C THR A 175 -7.48 0.54 -10.20
N LEU A 176 -7.70 1.54 -9.36
CA LEU A 176 -8.01 1.36 -7.94
C LEU A 176 -9.51 1.11 -7.70
N SER A 177 -10.31 1.02 -8.78
CA SER A 177 -11.74 0.72 -8.66
C SER A 177 -11.95 -0.57 -7.87
N GLY A 178 -12.79 -0.51 -6.83
CA GLY A 178 -13.07 -1.63 -5.95
C GLY A 178 -12.00 -1.94 -4.90
N VAL A 179 -10.92 -1.16 -4.82
CA VAL A 179 -9.97 -1.25 -3.70
C VAL A 179 -10.60 -0.64 -2.46
N LYS A 180 -10.63 -1.42 -1.37
CA LYS A 180 -11.10 -0.99 -0.06
C LYS A 180 -9.91 -0.70 0.85
N TYR A 181 -9.92 0.48 1.45
CA TYR A 181 -8.90 0.92 2.41
C TYR A 181 -9.45 0.85 3.82
N THR A 182 -8.76 0.16 4.70
CA THR A 182 -9.14 0.00 6.11
C THR A 182 -7.98 0.43 7.00
N ARG A 183 -8.24 1.24 8.02
CA ARG A 183 -7.23 1.64 8.99
C ARG A 183 -6.81 0.42 9.81
N ILE A 184 -5.51 0.29 10.05
CA ILE A 184 -4.89 -0.80 10.80
C ILE A 184 -3.97 -0.27 11.91
N ILE A 185 -3.71 -1.11 12.90
CA ILE A 185 -2.66 -0.94 13.90
C ILE A 185 -1.58 -1.96 13.53
N PRO A 186 -0.39 -1.53 13.02
CA PRO A 186 0.67 -2.44 12.58
C PRO A 186 1.43 -3.07 13.72
#